data_1a39f8c76888165bdd1fa9c4f9509b05
#
_entry.id   1a39f8c76888165bdd1fa9c4f9509b05
#
_cell.length_a   1.000
_cell.length_b   1.000
_cell.length_c   1.000
_cell.angle_alpha   90.00
_cell.angle_beta   90.00
_cell.angle_gamma   90.00
#
_symmetry.space_group_name_H-M   'P 1'
#
loop_
_entity.id
_entity.type
_entity.pdbx_description
1 polymer ?
#
loop_
_entity_poly.entity_id
_entity_poly.type
_entity_poly.pdbx_seq_one_letter_code
_entity_poly.pdbx_strand_id
1 'polypeptide(L)'
;VGMFVGVWVAALLAWPELTFVDSAWASFGRLRPVHTSGVIFGFGGNALIATSFYVVQRTSRQRLFGGNLAWFVFWGYQFFIVMAATGYVLGITQGREYAEPEWYADIWLVIVWVVYFLIYIRTLQRRKEPHI
;
A
#
# COMPACT_ATOMS: atom_id res chain seq x y z
N VAL A 1 12.84 1.01 1.63
CA VAL A 1 12.57 0.45 2.97
C VAL A 1 12.14 -1.01 2.85
N GLY A 2 11.03 -1.34 2.15
CA GLY A 2 10.50 -2.71 2.08
C GLY A 2 11.51 -3.77 1.64
N MET A 3 12.30 -3.49 0.61
CA MET A 3 13.35 -4.41 0.12
C MET A 3 14.48 -4.61 1.15
N PHE A 4 14.87 -3.54 1.85
CA PHE A 4 15.87 -3.65 2.91
C PHE A 4 15.40 -4.56 4.06
N VAL A 5 14.14 -4.41 4.47
CA VAL A 5 13.53 -5.30 5.47
C VAL A 5 13.52 -6.75 4.98
N GLY A 6 13.30 -7.00 3.68
CA GLY A 6 13.37 -8.34 3.09
C GLY A 6 14.77 -8.96 3.19
N VAL A 7 15.81 -8.20 2.89
CA VAL A 7 17.19 -8.67 3.04
C VAL A 7 17.50 -9.00 4.50
N TRP A 8 17.06 -8.15 5.42
CA TRP A 8 17.23 -8.40 6.84
C TRP A 8 16.49 -9.66 7.33
N VAL A 9 15.24 -9.83 6.89
CA VAL A 9 14.43 -11.02 7.19
C VAL A 9 15.09 -12.29 6.64
N ALA A 10 15.64 -12.23 5.42
CA ALA A 10 16.39 -13.35 4.85
C ALA A 10 17.67 -13.67 5.64
N ALA A 11 18.38 -12.64 6.10
CA ALA A 11 19.57 -12.80 6.95
C ALA A 11 19.21 -13.48 8.28
N LEU A 12 18.09 -13.10 8.92
CA LEU A 12 17.59 -13.74 10.15
C LEU A 12 17.24 -15.22 9.96
N LEU A 13 16.80 -15.61 8.76
CA LEU A 13 16.56 -17.02 8.44
C LEU A 13 17.87 -17.80 8.31
N ALA A 14 18.90 -17.21 7.69
CA ALA A 14 20.19 -17.85 7.47
C ALA A 14 21.06 -17.90 8.76
N TRP A 15 20.95 -16.83 9.55
CA TRP A 15 21.74 -16.65 10.76
C TRP A 15 20.85 -16.14 11.90
N PRO A 16 20.16 -17.03 12.62
CA PRO A 16 19.28 -16.65 13.74
C PRO A 16 19.97 -15.86 14.86
N GLU A 17 21.29 -16.01 14.98
CA GLU A 17 22.12 -15.28 15.95
C GLU A 17 22.18 -13.77 15.69
N LEU A 18 21.80 -13.32 14.48
CA LEU A 18 21.69 -11.91 14.14
C LEU A 18 20.48 -11.23 14.82
N THR A 19 19.73 -11.94 15.62
CA THR A 19 18.68 -11.36 16.47
C THR A 19 19.33 -10.57 17.61
N PHE A 20 19.95 -9.43 17.29
CA PHE A 20 20.67 -8.58 18.25
C PHE A 20 19.79 -7.91 19.29
N VAL A 21 18.51 -7.93 19.09
CA VAL A 21 17.56 -7.18 19.91
C VAL A 21 16.59 -8.18 20.50
N ASP A 22 16.67 -8.35 21.81
CA ASP A 22 15.71 -9.12 22.62
C ASP A 22 14.28 -8.48 22.60
N SER A 23 13.95 -7.82 21.51
CA SER A 23 12.67 -7.15 21.36
C SER A 23 11.80 -7.84 20.32
N ALA A 24 10.61 -8.18 20.74
CA ALA A 24 9.64 -8.88 19.91
C ALA A 24 9.32 -8.16 18.58
N TRP A 25 9.48 -6.83 18.52
CA TRP A 25 9.21 -6.03 17.30
C TRP A 25 10.20 -6.31 16.16
N ALA A 26 11.41 -6.75 16.46
CA ALA A 26 12.43 -7.10 15.46
C ALA A 26 12.42 -8.59 15.08
N SER A 27 11.45 -9.36 15.59
CA SER A 27 11.36 -10.80 15.28
C SER A 27 10.98 -11.04 13.82
N PHE A 28 11.45 -12.15 13.28
CA PHE A 28 11.13 -12.60 11.92
C PHE A 28 9.60 -12.58 11.66
N GLY A 29 8.80 -13.09 12.58
CA GLY A 29 7.35 -13.17 12.44
C GLY A 29 6.65 -11.81 12.32
N ARG A 30 7.24 -10.75 12.87
CA ARG A 30 6.70 -9.37 12.76
C ARG A 30 7.25 -8.60 11.59
N LEU A 31 8.51 -8.86 11.21
CA LEU A 31 9.15 -8.19 10.07
C LEU A 31 8.76 -8.77 8.72
N ARG A 32 8.44 -10.08 8.64
CA ARG A 32 8.01 -10.71 7.39
C ARG A 32 6.77 -10.02 6.80
N PRO A 33 5.67 -9.81 7.52
CA PRO A 33 4.52 -9.06 7.01
C PRO A 33 4.87 -7.63 6.59
N VAL A 34 5.76 -6.95 7.31
CA VAL A 34 6.24 -5.60 6.94
C VAL A 34 6.92 -5.64 5.57
N HIS A 35 7.78 -6.63 5.30
CA HIS A 35 8.40 -6.79 4.00
C HIS A 35 7.37 -7.08 2.92
N THR A 36 6.54 -8.10 3.11
CA THR A 36 5.56 -8.56 2.12
C THR A 36 4.57 -7.47 1.76
N SER A 37 3.92 -6.87 2.75
CA SER A 37 2.96 -5.79 2.54
C SER A 37 3.64 -4.51 2.07
N GLY A 38 4.85 -4.23 2.54
CA GLY A 38 5.64 -3.07 2.10
C GLY A 38 6.00 -3.13 0.61
N VAL A 39 6.30 -4.30 0.08
CA VAL A 39 6.58 -4.49 -1.35
C VAL A 39 5.28 -4.45 -2.16
N ILE A 40 4.25 -5.19 -1.76
CA ILE A 40 3.00 -5.29 -2.51
C ILE A 40 2.23 -3.97 -2.44
N PHE A 41 1.90 -3.49 -1.25
CA PHE A 41 1.08 -2.29 -1.08
C PHE A 41 1.93 -1.01 -1.13
N GLY A 42 3.08 -0.98 -0.43
CA GLY A 42 3.91 0.21 -0.37
C GLY A 42 4.54 0.57 -1.70
N PHE A 43 5.09 -0.38 -2.43
CA PHE A 43 5.68 -0.14 -3.74
C PHE A 43 4.69 -0.41 -4.88
N GLY A 44 4.21 -1.64 -5.01
CA GLY A 44 3.36 -2.07 -6.12
C GLY A 44 2.05 -1.29 -6.20
N GLY A 45 1.35 -1.11 -5.09
CA GLY A 45 0.09 -0.37 -5.05
C GLY A 45 0.26 1.12 -5.39
N ASN A 46 1.31 1.79 -4.88
CA ASN A 46 1.61 3.18 -5.26
C ASN A 46 1.92 3.31 -6.75
N ALA A 47 2.73 2.39 -7.30
CA ALA A 47 3.04 2.38 -8.72
C ALA A 47 1.77 2.17 -9.57
N LEU A 48 0.90 1.26 -9.16
CA LEU A 48 -0.37 1.00 -9.84
C LEU A 48 -1.28 2.23 -9.85
N ILE A 49 -1.50 2.87 -8.70
CA ILE A 49 -2.35 4.07 -8.57
C ILE A 49 -1.78 5.21 -9.43
N ALA A 50 -0.48 5.48 -9.32
CA ALA A 50 0.18 6.54 -10.08
C ALA A 50 0.08 6.30 -11.59
N THR A 51 0.39 5.08 -12.04
CA THR A 51 0.32 4.71 -13.44
C THR A 51 -1.10 4.79 -13.98
N SER A 52 -2.09 4.30 -13.23
CA SER A 52 -3.49 4.33 -13.66
C SER A 52 -4.02 5.77 -13.77
N PHE A 53 -3.68 6.64 -12.84
CA PHE A 53 -4.02 8.06 -12.90
C PHE A 53 -3.35 8.77 -14.09
N TYR A 54 -2.10 8.44 -14.36
CA TYR A 54 -1.40 8.96 -15.53
C TYR A 54 -2.07 8.49 -16.82
N VAL A 55 -2.30 7.18 -16.95
CA VAL A 55 -2.89 6.57 -18.16
C VAL A 55 -4.29 7.12 -18.43
N VAL A 56 -5.18 7.16 -17.42
CA VAL A 56 -6.55 7.65 -17.63
C VAL A 56 -6.60 9.11 -18.06
N GLN A 57 -5.70 9.95 -17.55
CA GLN A 57 -5.61 11.34 -18.01
C GLN A 57 -5.15 11.45 -19.47
N ARG A 58 -4.15 10.65 -19.85
CA ARG A 58 -3.57 10.68 -21.21
C ARG A 58 -4.54 10.14 -22.23
N THR A 59 -5.16 8.98 -21.96
CA THR A 59 -6.10 8.34 -22.90
C THR A 59 -7.42 9.10 -23.03
N SER A 60 -7.92 9.68 -21.93
CA SER A 60 -9.15 10.47 -21.93
C SER A 60 -8.95 11.91 -22.36
N ARG A 61 -7.71 12.37 -22.52
CA ARG A 61 -7.34 13.79 -22.73
C ARG A 61 -8.04 14.75 -21.79
N GLN A 62 -8.15 14.32 -20.54
CA GLN A 62 -8.88 15.04 -19.48
C GLN A 62 -8.06 15.03 -18.21
N ARG A 63 -8.05 16.15 -17.47
CA ARG A 63 -7.46 16.19 -16.13
C ARG A 63 -8.26 15.29 -15.16
N LEU A 64 -7.57 14.76 -14.16
CA LEU A 64 -8.23 14.01 -13.09
C LEU A 64 -9.38 14.81 -12.48
N PHE A 65 -10.48 14.12 -12.27
CA PHE A 65 -11.60 14.68 -11.53
C PHE A 65 -11.20 14.90 -10.06
N GLY A 66 -11.49 16.09 -9.55
CA GLY A 66 -11.29 16.42 -8.14
C GLY A 66 -9.82 16.33 -7.68
N GLY A 67 -8.98 17.31 -8.04
CA GLY A 67 -7.56 17.32 -7.66
C GLY A 67 -7.31 17.12 -6.16
N ASN A 68 -8.15 17.71 -5.30
CA ASN A 68 -8.07 17.50 -3.84
C ASN A 68 -8.40 16.05 -3.43
N LEU A 69 -9.31 15.39 -4.14
CA LEU A 69 -9.62 13.97 -3.91
C LEU A 69 -8.45 13.06 -4.32
N ALA A 70 -7.73 13.41 -5.39
CA ALA A 70 -6.53 12.68 -5.78
C ALA A 70 -5.43 12.81 -4.71
N TRP A 71 -5.27 13.97 -4.10
CA TRP A 71 -4.40 14.16 -2.95
C TRP A 71 -4.85 13.35 -1.74
N PHE A 72 -6.14 13.29 -1.48
CA PHE A 72 -6.70 12.43 -0.43
C PHE A 72 -6.36 10.96 -0.68
N VAL A 73 -6.50 10.46 -1.92
CA VAL A 73 -6.13 9.07 -2.26
C VAL A 73 -4.66 8.82 -2.00
N PHE A 74 -3.78 9.73 -2.44
CA PHE A 74 -2.35 9.58 -2.23
C PHE A 74 -2.01 9.51 -0.74
N TRP A 75 -2.40 10.51 0.04
CA TRP A 75 -2.07 10.57 1.46
C TRP A 75 -2.81 9.52 2.29
N GLY A 76 -4.06 9.25 1.96
CA GLY A 76 -4.85 8.20 2.62
C GLY A 76 -4.24 6.82 2.40
N TYR A 77 -3.69 6.56 1.22
CA TYR A 77 -2.99 5.32 0.92
C TYR A 77 -1.67 5.22 1.68
N GLN A 78 -0.87 6.30 1.76
CA GLN A 78 0.34 6.32 2.59
C GLN A 78 0.01 6.08 4.06
N PHE A 79 -1.07 6.69 4.56
CA PHE A 79 -1.52 6.48 5.93
C PHE A 79 -1.91 5.02 6.20
N PHE A 80 -2.58 4.37 5.26
CA PHE A 80 -2.85 2.93 5.33
C PHE A 80 -1.56 2.12 5.48
N ILE A 81 -0.55 2.39 4.66
CA ILE A 81 0.73 1.67 4.69
C ILE A 81 1.42 1.83 6.05
N VAL A 82 1.47 3.06 6.57
CA VAL A 82 2.08 3.35 7.88
C VAL A 82 1.32 2.66 8.99
N MET A 83 -0.01 2.70 8.97
CA MET A 83 -0.86 2.07 9.97
C MET A 83 -0.71 0.55 9.98
N ALA A 84 -0.67 -0.07 8.80
CA ALA A 84 -0.46 -1.51 8.67
C ALA A 84 0.94 -1.92 9.15
N ALA A 85 1.99 -1.22 8.72
CA ALA A 85 3.37 -1.50 9.14
C ALA A 85 3.55 -1.35 10.66
N THR A 86 2.97 -0.32 11.25
CA THR A 86 2.97 -0.12 12.70
C THR A 86 2.26 -1.26 13.42
N GLY A 87 1.10 -1.69 12.91
CA GLY A 87 0.36 -2.83 13.45
C GLY A 87 1.21 -4.10 13.46
N TYR A 88 1.90 -4.42 12.36
CA TYR A 88 2.76 -5.60 12.28
C TYR A 88 3.89 -5.58 13.30
N VAL A 89 4.58 -4.45 13.42
CA VAL A 89 5.67 -4.29 14.38
C VAL A 89 5.17 -4.43 15.83
N LEU A 90 3.99 -3.92 16.13
CA LEU A 90 3.36 -4.08 17.45
C LEU A 90 2.76 -5.48 17.68
N GLY A 91 2.67 -6.31 16.64
CA GLY A 91 2.07 -7.65 16.71
C GLY A 91 0.55 -7.64 16.56
N ILE A 92 -0.02 -6.52 16.13
CA ILE A 92 -1.46 -6.39 15.81
C ILE A 92 -1.63 -6.78 14.33
N THR A 93 -1.86 -8.05 14.07
CA THR A 93 -1.91 -8.62 12.73
C THR A 93 -2.77 -9.87 12.70
N GLN A 94 -3.25 -10.25 11.51
CA GLN A 94 -3.98 -11.48 11.27
C GLN A 94 -3.05 -12.55 10.68
N GLY A 95 -3.40 -13.81 10.88
CA GLY A 95 -2.65 -14.95 10.32
C GLY A 95 -2.96 -15.28 8.87
N ARG A 96 -3.58 -14.37 8.10
CA ARG A 96 -3.93 -14.57 6.70
C ARG A 96 -2.83 -14.02 5.81
N GLU A 97 -2.19 -14.88 5.04
CA GLU A 97 -1.13 -14.49 4.13
C GLU A 97 -1.63 -13.47 3.08
N TYR A 98 -0.89 -12.38 2.90
CA TYR A 98 -1.22 -11.21 2.07
C TYR A 98 -2.47 -10.41 2.51
N ALA A 99 -3.06 -10.77 3.64
CA ALA A 99 -4.18 -10.04 4.25
C ALA A 99 -3.96 -9.89 5.77
N GLU A 100 -2.71 -9.59 6.13
CA GLU A 100 -2.31 -9.42 7.52
C GLU A 100 -2.83 -8.14 8.21
N PRO A 101 -3.23 -7.05 7.49
CA PRO A 101 -3.78 -5.88 8.17
C PRO A 101 -5.05 -6.22 8.95
N GLU A 102 -5.21 -5.56 10.07
CA GLU A 102 -6.41 -5.68 10.90
C GLU A 102 -7.60 -4.92 10.27
N TRP A 103 -8.80 -5.29 10.66
CA TRP A 103 -10.06 -4.79 10.12
C TRP A 103 -10.16 -3.25 10.02
N TYR A 104 -9.58 -2.50 10.96
CA TYR A 104 -9.61 -1.04 10.91
C TYR A 104 -8.77 -0.48 9.76
N ALA A 105 -7.62 -1.11 9.47
CA ALA A 105 -6.79 -0.75 8.34
C ALA A 105 -7.49 -1.11 7.02
N ASP A 106 -8.19 -2.24 6.97
CA ASP A 106 -8.94 -2.68 5.81
C ASP A 106 -10.11 -1.73 5.50
N ILE A 107 -10.86 -1.29 6.54
CA ILE A 107 -11.93 -0.30 6.35
C ILE A 107 -11.37 1.00 5.78
N TRP A 108 -10.26 1.49 6.30
CA TRP A 108 -9.62 2.69 5.77
C TRP A 108 -9.19 2.51 4.32
N LEU A 109 -8.59 1.37 4.00
CA LEU A 109 -8.20 1.04 2.62
C LEU A 109 -9.42 1.02 1.68
N VAL A 110 -10.54 0.45 2.10
CA VAL A 110 -11.78 0.45 1.32
C VAL A 110 -12.24 1.87 1.02
N ILE A 111 -12.20 2.78 1.99
CA ILE A 111 -12.55 4.20 1.78
C ILE A 111 -11.65 4.82 0.71
N VAL A 112 -10.34 4.62 0.81
CA VAL A 112 -9.37 5.12 -0.18
C VAL A 112 -9.63 4.54 -1.57
N TRP A 113 -9.91 3.24 -1.67
CA TRP A 113 -10.23 2.57 -2.93
C TRP A 113 -11.53 3.06 -3.57
N VAL A 114 -12.56 3.31 -2.77
CA VAL A 114 -13.83 3.88 -3.28
C VAL A 114 -13.58 5.28 -3.85
N VAL A 115 -12.84 6.13 -3.14
CA VAL A 115 -12.51 7.48 -3.66
C VAL A 115 -11.66 7.39 -4.93
N TYR A 116 -10.66 6.51 -4.96
CA TYR A 116 -9.86 6.23 -6.17
C TYR A 116 -10.76 5.84 -7.36
N PHE A 117 -11.67 4.90 -7.14
CA PHE A 117 -12.62 4.44 -8.16
C PHE A 117 -13.52 5.57 -8.67
N LEU A 118 -14.06 6.40 -7.77
CA LEU A 118 -14.90 7.55 -8.15
C LEU A 118 -14.11 8.56 -9.00
N ILE A 119 -12.88 8.87 -8.64
CA ILE A 119 -12.02 9.76 -9.43
C ILE A 119 -11.82 9.17 -10.83
N TYR A 120 -11.48 7.89 -10.90
CA TYR A 120 -11.22 7.19 -12.16
C TYR A 120 -12.44 7.20 -13.08
N ILE A 121 -13.58 6.76 -12.59
CA ILE A 121 -14.85 6.71 -13.35
C ILE A 121 -15.30 8.10 -13.78
N ARG A 122 -15.23 9.10 -12.90
CA ARG A 122 -15.60 10.47 -13.24
C ARG A 122 -14.67 11.08 -14.30
N THR A 123 -13.39 10.75 -14.26
CA THR A 123 -12.46 11.17 -15.31
C THR A 123 -12.81 10.54 -16.65
N LEU A 124 -13.13 9.26 -16.68
CA LEU A 124 -13.59 8.56 -17.88
C LEU A 124 -14.90 9.14 -18.43
N GLN A 125 -15.86 9.43 -17.56
CA GLN A 125 -17.14 10.02 -17.99
C GLN A 125 -16.98 11.40 -18.64
N ARG A 126 -15.94 12.13 -18.25
CA ARG A 126 -15.59 13.47 -18.79
C ARG A 126 -14.59 13.42 -19.94
N ARG A 127 -14.31 12.24 -20.48
CA ARG A 127 -13.36 12.10 -21.58
C ARG A 127 -13.74 12.97 -22.77
N LYS A 128 -12.73 13.55 -23.42
CA LYS A 128 -12.90 14.37 -24.63
C LYS A 128 -12.73 13.58 -25.92
N GLU A 129 -12.13 12.40 -25.82
CA GLU A 129 -11.93 11.51 -26.95
C GLU A 129 -12.84 10.29 -26.82
N PRO A 130 -13.51 9.86 -27.89
CA PRO A 130 -14.05 8.50 -27.95
C PRO A 130 -12.88 7.57 -27.76
N HIS A 131 -12.92 6.70 -26.77
CA HIS A 131 -11.82 5.81 -26.50
C HIS A 131 -11.50 4.91 -27.68
N ILE A 132 -10.30 4.41 -27.65
CA ILE A 132 -9.78 3.36 -28.50
C ILE A 132 -10.52 2.06 -28.23
#